data_ffb0ac9922cd0dfdb722a5df141b37e0
#
_entry.id   ffb0ac9922cd0dfdb722a5df141b37e0
#
_cell.length_a   1.000
_cell.length_b   1.000
_cell.length_c   1.000
_cell.angle_alpha   90.00
_cell.angle_beta   90.00
_cell.angle_gamma   90.00
#
_symmetry.space_group_name_H-M   'P 1'
#
loop_
_entity.id
_entity.type
_entity.pdbx_description
1 polymer ?
#
loop_
_entity_poly.entity_id
_entity_poly.type
_entity_poly.pdbx_seq_one_letter_code
_entity_poly.pdbx_strand_id
1 'polypeptide(L)'
;VVLLDNYSLLTEVVANPTAYGFSNATGVACTVSSSLFCSANTLVTPDAANTYVFADGVHPTTAAQKLSAQYALSVLKAPAQVGVVGAAAMTAGQRYAQRLMSYAPNVSDQAWHAFADAGYSKTDFGKAADSKNKYLLVGADRRISAGNVHAGLTLGYDRASGDLGAAAGEFNLKETSVGAYVGKKADQGAIMGYVRYGRLSADIDRNIALGAANRTESGSSKGAHYTIGVQGNLVLGTFANGKVKHGPVGGFAYEKMRLDGYDEAGNTSTSMSFGAQKREGMVASLGYQLRGEFGKVKPYASLSYEVDGTDADNIKARLKSAPTSFSTEAPKSDNGVRLKLGAQIDLAKNVNLVVGAERTFGKDSGQQTVFNLGVDARF
;
A
#
# COMPACT_ATOMS: atom_id res chain seq x y z
N VAL A 1 25.46 2.05 -11.37
CA VAL A 1 26.20 3.15 -10.71
C VAL A 1 25.19 4.16 -10.23
N VAL A 2 25.31 4.59 -8.96
CA VAL A 2 24.50 5.67 -8.39
C VAL A 2 25.39 6.89 -8.25
N LEU A 3 24.96 8.01 -8.85
CA LEU A 3 25.67 9.28 -8.70
C LEU A 3 25.12 10.00 -7.47
N LEU A 4 26.02 10.43 -6.60
CA LEU A 4 25.74 11.25 -5.43
C LEU A 4 26.30 12.66 -5.68
N ASP A 5 25.49 13.67 -5.43
CA ASP A 5 25.89 15.08 -5.55
C ASP A 5 26.48 15.60 -4.23
N ASN A 6 27.67 15.12 -3.90
CA ASN A 6 28.36 15.54 -2.70
C ASN A 6 28.77 17.02 -2.74
N TYR A 7 28.93 17.60 -3.94
CA TYR A 7 29.24 19.01 -4.08
C TYR A 7 28.09 19.90 -3.59
N SER A 8 26.90 19.64 -4.04
CA SER A 8 25.71 20.38 -3.60
C SER A 8 25.47 20.20 -2.10
N LEU A 9 25.61 18.96 -1.58
CA LEU A 9 25.47 18.70 -0.15
C LEU A 9 26.51 19.51 0.66
N LEU A 10 27.78 19.49 0.26
CA LEU A 10 28.83 20.21 0.96
C LEU A 10 28.62 21.73 0.89
N THR A 11 28.16 22.24 -0.26
CA THR A 11 27.83 23.66 -0.43
C THR A 11 26.70 24.08 0.54
N GLU A 12 25.65 23.27 0.68
CA GLU A 12 24.58 23.55 1.64
C GLU A 12 25.08 23.53 3.09
N VAL A 13 25.93 22.55 3.44
CA VAL A 13 26.50 22.41 4.80
C VAL A 13 27.41 23.60 5.14
N VAL A 14 28.27 24.02 4.21
CA VAL A 14 29.18 25.17 4.41
C VAL A 14 28.39 26.47 4.50
N ALA A 15 27.31 26.62 3.74
CA ALA A 15 26.47 27.82 3.79
C ALA A 15 25.70 27.99 5.12
N ASN A 16 25.34 26.89 5.78
CA ASN A 16 24.63 26.91 7.07
C ASN A 16 25.08 25.75 7.98
N PRO A 17 26.33 25.75 8.47
CA PRO A 17 26.88 24.62 9.20
C PRO A 17 26.12 24.28 10.49
N THR A 18 25.60 25.27 11.20
CA THR A 18 24.91 25.09 12.48
C THR A 18 23.62 24.30 12.32
N ALA A 19 22.91 24.40 11.19
CA ALA A 19 21.73 23.60 10.90
C ALA A 19 22.06 22.11 10.85
N TYR A 20 23.26 21.73 10.45
CA TYR A 20 23.72 20.33 10.34
C TYR A 20 24.50 19.85 11.58
N GLY A 21 24.64 20.71 12.60
CA GLY A 21 25.35 20.41 13.86
C GLY A 21 26.83 20.76 13.88
N PHE A 22 27.31 21.56 12.91
CA PHE A 22 28.70 22.01 12.88
C PHE A 22 28.85 23.45 13.39
N SER A 23 29.87 23.70 14.16
CA SER A 23 30.27 25.06 14.63
C SER A 23 31.27 25.72 13.69
N ASN A 24 31.97 24.97 12.85
CA ASN A 24 33.00 25.46 11.97
C ASN A 24 33.02 24.71 10.62
N ALA A 25 32.93 25.44 9.52
CA ALA A 25 32.97 24.93 8.15
C ALA A 25 34.09 25.50 7.29
N THR A 26 34.98 26.34 7.86
CA THR A 26 36.07 26.99 7.13
C THR A 26 37.45 26.65 7.68
N GLY A 27 37.55 26.33 8.98
CA GLY A 27 38.76 25.86 9.63
C GLY A 27 38.85 24.34 9.60
N VAL A 28 40.04 23.85 9.98
CA VAL A 28 40.35 22.42 10.07
C VAL A 28 40.35 21.95 11.52
N ALA A 29 39.92 20.73 11.77
CA ALA A 29 39.83 20.14 13.12
C ALA A 29 41.18 19.67 13.66
N CYS A 30 42.13 19.35 12.78
CA CYS A 30 43.44 18.82 13.16
C CYS A 30 44.52 19.94 13.15
N THR A 31 45.36 19.96 14.16
CA THR A 31 46.56 20.87 14.21
C THR A 31 47.70 20.38 13.33
N VAL A 32 47.64 19.14 12.84
CA VAL A 32 48.59 18.53 11.93
C VAL A 32 48.14 18.69 10.47
N SER A 33 49.08 18.71 9.53
CA SER A 33 48.82 18.99 8.12
C SER A 33 48.01 17.91 7.39
N SER A 34 47.94 16.69 7.91
CA SER A 34 47.18 15.56 7.33
C SER A 34 46.36 14.87 8.40
N SER A 35 45.13 14.60 8.08
CA SER A 35 44.20 13.86 8.94
C SER A 35 44.68 12.43 9.26
N LEU A 36 45.57 11.87 8.45
CA LEU A 36 46.18 10.56 8.68
C LEU A 36 46.96 10.50 10.01
N PHE A 37 47.51 11.62 10.45
CA PHE A 37 48.25 11.75 11.71
C PHE A 37 47.44 12.43 12.81
N CYS A 38 46.17 12.67 12.57
CA CYS A 38 45.29 13.32 13.53
C CYS A 38 44.87 12.33 14.62
N SER A 39 44.95 12.77 15.86
CA SER A 39 44.53 12.01 17.04
C SER A 39 43.75 12.93 18.00
N ALA A 40 43.16 12.38 19.04
CA ALA A 40 42.48 13.18 20.05
C ALA A 40 43.37 14.30 20.65
N ASN A 41 44.69 14.08 20.70
CA ASN A 41 45.67 15.06 21.24
C ASN A 41 46.08 16.12 20.22
N THR A 42 45.73 15.96 18.94
CA THR A 42 46.07 16.90 17.87
C THR A 42 44.83 17.57 17.28
N LEU A 43 43.70 17.56 17.98
CA LEU A 43 42.55 18.36 17.65
C LEU A 43 42.71 19.81 18.14
N VAL A 44 42.19 20.78 17.37
CA VAL A 44 42.19 22.21 17.76
C VAL A 44 41.33 22.48 19.00
N THR A 45 40.27 21.66 19.19
CA THR A 45 39.46 21.57 20.40
C THR A 45 39.05 20.11 20.62
N PRO A 46 38.76 19.69 21.88
CA PRO A 46 38.46 18.28 22.17
C PRO A 46 37.30 17.68 21.33
N ASP A 47 36.34 18.48 20.89
CA ASP A 47 35.19 18.04 20.12
C ASP A 47 35.26 18.43 18.63
N ALA A 48 36.39 18.87 18.13
CA ALA A 48 36.55 19.33 16.74
C ALA A 48 36.19 18.24 15.71
N ALA A 49 36.42 16.96 16.00
CA ALA A 49 36.05 15.84 15.15
C ALA A 49 34.53 15.73 14.90
N ASN A 50 33.70 16.27 15.81
CA ASN A 50 32.24 16.24 15.74
C ASN A 50 31.62 17.60 15.35
N THR A 51 32.39 18.70 15.50
CA THR A 51 31.85 20.06 15.35
C THR A 51 32.44 20.84 14.17
N TYR A 52 33.52 20.34 13.56
CA TYR A 52 34.09 20.89 12.33
C TYR A 52 33.69 20.06 11.12
N VAL A 53 33.56 20.69 9.94
CA VAL A 53 33.30 19.98 8.68
C VAL A 53 34.55 19.29 8.15
N PHE A 54 35.69 19.98 8.21
CA PHE A 54 36.96 19.52 7.65
C PHE A 54 37.94 19.07 8.73
N ALA A 55 38.56 17.91 8.54
CA ALA A 55 39.65 17.41 9.39
C ALA A 55 40.99 18.08 9.05
N ASP A 56 41.27 18.20 7.75
CA ASP A 56 42.42 18.90 7.16
C ASP A 56 41.94 19.65 5.90
N GLY A 57 42.86 20.08 5.03
CA GLY A 57 42.51 20.83 3.81
C GLY A 57 41.74 20.05 2.75
N VAL A 58 41.52 18.74 2.92
CA VAL A 58 40.90 17.86 1.93
C VAL A 58 39.87 16.93 2.54
N HIS A 59 40.11 16.37 3.72
CA HIS A 59 39.32 15.29 4.29
C HIS A 59 38.23 15.81 5.23
N PRO A 60 37.01 15.20 5.18
CA PRO A 60 35.94 15.48 6.14
C PRO A 60 36.24 14.89 7.51
N THR A 61 35.71 15.50 8.56
CA THR A 61 35.72 14.94 9.93
C THR A 61 34.83 13.71 10.06
N THR A 62 34.89 13.02 11.21
CA THR A 62 34.01 11.89 11.53
C THR A 62 32.55 12.28 11.42
N ALA A 63 32.14 13.45 11.93
CA ALA A 63 30.76 13.91 11.83
C ALA A 63 30.35 14.21 10.39
N ALA A 64 31.22 14.82 9.59
CA ALA A 64 30.95 15.10 8.17
C ALA A 64 30.88 13.81 7.33
N GLN A 65 31.71 12.79 7.63
CA GLN A 65 31.60 11.46 7.01
C GLN A 65 30.27 10.76 7.36
N LYS A 66 29.85 10.85 8.63
CA LYS A 66 28.54 10.33 9.06
C LYS A 66 27.37 11.00 8.30
N LEU A 67 27.44 12.33 8.13
CA LEU A 67 26.44 13.07 7.35
C LEU A 67 26.42 12.62 5.89
N SER A 68 27.62 12.45 5.26
CA SER A 68 27.72 11.92 3.89
C SER A 68 27.13 10.51 3.77
N ALA A 69 27.34 9.64 4.77
CA ALA A 69 26.76 8.32 4.81
C ALA A 69 25.23 8.36 4.94
N GLN A 70 24.67 9.24 5.77
CA GLN A 70 23.22 9.46 5.89
C GLN A 70 22.63 9.93 4.55
N TYR A 71 23.29 10.85 3.88
CA TYR A 71 22.92 11.31 2.54
C TYR A 71 22.90 10.17 1.53
N ALA A 72 23.99 9.41 1.43
CA ALA A 72 24.08 8.28 0.52
C ALA A 72 22.97 7.24 0.77
N LEU A 73 22.71 6.89 2.04
CA LEU A 73 21.65 5.97 2.42
C LEU A 73 20.25 6.50 2.10
N SER A 74 20.02 7.81 2.25
CA SER A 74 18.73 8.43 1.91
C SER A 74 18.44 8.34 0.43
N VAL A 75 19.45 8.47 -0.44
CA VAL A 75 19.31 8.32 -1.89
C VAL A 75 19.11 6.85 -2.27
N LEU A 76 19.95 5.95 -1.76
CA LEU A 76 19.92 4.52 -2.11
C LEU A 76 18.63 3.82 -1.69
N LYS A 77 18.06 4.18 -0.54
CA LYS A 77 16.83 3.55 -0.01
C LYS A 77 15.54 4.15 -0.57
N ALA A 78 15.60 5.39 -1.10
CA ALA A 78 14.40 6.11 -1.55
C ALA A 78 13.50 5.33 -2.51
N PRO A 79 14.01 4.66 -3.57
CA PRO A 79 13.12 3.93 -4.48
C PRO A 79 12.35 2.79 -3.79
N ALA A 80 13.02 2.02 -2.92
CA ALA A 80 12.37 0.93 -2.19
C ALA A 80 11.29 1.46 -1.23
N GLN A 81 11.55 2.59 -0.56
CA GLN A 81 10.61 3.26 0.33
C GLN A 81 9.37 3.74 -0.44
N VAL A 82 9.56 4.45 -1.53
CA VAL A 82 8.46 4.96 -2.38
C VAL A 82 7.68 3.81 -3.04
N GLY A 83 8.31 2.66 -3.28
CA GLY A 83 7.69 1.48 -3.86
C GLY A 83 6.55 0.87 -3.04
N VAL A 84 6.50 1.15 -1.74
CA VAL A 84 5.39 0.72 -0.86
C VAL A 84 4.06 1.36 -1.27
N VAL A 85 4.08 2.58 -1.82
CA VAL A 85 2.86 3.27 -2.29
C VAL A 85 2.16 2.46 -3.38
N GLY A 86 2.92 1.92 -4.33
CA GLY A 86 2.37 1.04 -5.37
C GLY A 86 1.83 -0.28 -4.80
N ALA A 87 2.48 -0.85 -3.78
CA ALA A 87 1.98 -2.04 -3.10
C ALA A 87 0.67 -1.75 -2.34
N ALA A 88 0.58 -0.59 -1.67
CA ALA A 88 -0.64 -0.16 -0.98
C ALA A 88 -1.81 0.06 -1.95
N ALA A 89 -1.56 0.58 -3.17
CA ALA A 89 -2.59 0.75 -4.18
C ALA A 89 -3.25 -0.57 -4.60
N MET A 90 -2.48 -1.66 -4.77
CA MET A 90 -3.02 -2.96 -5.16
C MET A 90 -4.02 -3.53 -4.16
N THR A 91 -3.90 -3.19 -2.87
CA THR A 91 -4.80 -3.72 -1.83
C THR A 91 -6.27 -3.29 -2.01
N ALA A 92 -6.54 -2.17 -2.69
CA ALA A 92 -7.92 -1.70 -2.95
C ALA A 92 -8.68 -2.61 -3.92
N GLY A 93 -8.04 -3.11 -4.99
CA GLY A 93 -8.64 -4.06 -5.93
C GLY A 93 -8.99 -5.38 -5.28
N GLN A 94 -8.08 -5.94 -4.50
CA GLN A 94 -8.30 -7.18 -3.75
C GLN A 94 -9.49 -7.05 -2.77
N ARG A 95 -9.59 -5.93 -2.04
CA ARG A 95 -10.74 -5.67 -1.15
C ARG A 95 -12.05 -5.56 -1.92
N TYR A 96 -12.06 -4.87 -3.06
CA TYR A 96 -13.25 -4.71 -3.88
C TYR A 96 -13.90 -6.05 -4.21
N ALA A 97 -13.10 -7.01 -4.73
CA ALA A 97 -13.55 -8.35 -5.02
C ALA A 97 -14.20 -9.02 -3.79
N GLN A 98 -13.50 -8.98 -2.66
CA GLN A 98 -13.97 -9.61 -1.41
C GLN A 98 -15.28 -8.98 -0.89
N ARG A 99 -15.44 -7.64 -1.02
CA ARG A 99 -16.66 -6.94 -0.57
C ARG A 99 -17.83 -7.24 -1.49
N LEU A 100 -17.63 -7.22 -2.78
CA LEU A 100 -18.68 -7.47 -3.76
C LEU A 100 -19.33 -8.85 -3.56
N MET A 101 -18.53 -9.90 -3.28
CA MET A 101 -19.06 -11.25 -2.95
C MET A 101 -19.87 -11.32 -1.66
N SER A 102 -19.69 -10.40 -0.74
CA SER A 102 -20.48 -10.38 0.49
C SER A 102 -21.94 -10.02 0.23
N TYR A 103 -22.22 -9.31 -0.87
CA TYR A 103 -23.57 -8.85 -1.25
C TYR A 103 -24.21 -9.67 -2.38
N ALA A 104 -23.41 -10.22 -3.29
CA ALA A 104 -23.90 -11.00 -4.42
C ALA A 104 -24.80 -12.20 -4.05
N PRO A 105 -24.54 -12.97 -2.97
CA PRO A 105 -25.39 -14.09 -2.58
C PRO A 105 -26.77 -13.68 -2.03
N ASN A 106 -26.98 -12.41 -1.73
CA ASN A 106 -28.21 -11.89 -1.12
C ASN A 106 -29.28 -11.53 -2.14
N VAL A 107 -29.00 -11.79 -3.41
CA VAL A 107 -29.94 -11.57 -4.49
C VAL A 107 -31.23 -12.35 -4.25
N SER A 108 -32.36 -11.67 -4.17
CA SER A 108 -33.69 -12.20 -3.94
C SER A 108 -34.54 -12.14 -5.21
N ASP A 109 -35.79 -12.59 -5.11
CA ASP A 109 -36.78 -12.42 -6.18
C ASP A 109 -37.17 -10.96 -6.43
N GLN A 110 -36.70 -10.01 -5.62
CA GLN A 110 -36.93 -8.59 -5.80
C GLN A 110 -36.18 -8.06 -7.03
N ALA A 111 -36.76 -7.05 -7.69
CA ALA A 111 -36.23 -6.53 -8.95
C ALA A 111 -34.94 -5.74 -8.76
N TRP A 112 -34.82 -5.04 -7.63
CA TRP A 112 -33.69 -4.18 -7.32
C TRP A 112 -33.00 -4.55 -6.00
N HIS A 113 -31.71 -4.39 -5.97
CA HIS A 113 -30.88 -4.51 -4.78
C HIS A 113 -29.90 -3.35 -4.74
N ALA A 114 -29.69 -2.77 -3.57
CA ALA A 114 -28.69 -1.74 -3.33
C ALA A 114 -27.94 -2.05 -2.04
N PHE A 115 -26.65 -1.68 -1.99
CA PHE A 115 -25.82 -1.88 -0.81
C PHE A 115 -24.85 -0.73 -0.58
N ALA A 116 -24.44 -0.56 0.66
CA ALA A 116 -23.33 0.28 1.07
C ALA A 116 -22.46 -0.49 2.05
N ASP A 117 -21.15 -0.47 1.87
CA ASP A 117 -20.17 -1.12 2.72
C ASP A 117 -19.05 -0.15 3.04
N ALA A 118 -18.77 0.04 4.32
CA ALA A 118 -17.65 0.84 4.79
C ALA A 118 -16.73 0.00 5.66
N GLY A 119 -15.46 0.31 5.67
CA GLY A 119 -14.54 -0.44 6.50
C GLY A 119 -13.20 0.23 6.71
N TYR A 120 -12.44 -0.46 7.53
CA TYR A 120 -11.09 -0.10 7.90
C TYR A 120 -10.19 -1.33 7.69
N SER A 121 -8.98 -1.09 7.16
CA SER A 121 -7.96 -2.13 7.12
C SER A 121 -6.60 -1.61 7.55
N LYS A 122 -5.83 -2.50 8.16
CA LYS A 122 -4.39 -2.34 8.36
C LYS A 122 -3.68 -3.33 7.45
N THR A 123 -2.65 -2.85 6.73
CA THR A 123 -1.78 -3.69 5.90
C THR A 123 -0.35 -3.55 6.40
N ASP A 124 0.28 -4.67 6.65
CA ASP A 124 1.67 -4.79 7.05
C ASP A 124 2.49 -5.23 5.82
N PHE A 125 3.45 -4.42 5.42
CA PHE A 125 4.39 -4.70 4.33
C PHE A 125 5.74 -5.21 4.86
N GLY A 126 5.74 -5.84 6.02
CA GLY A 126 6.93 -6.35 6.69
C GLY A 126 7.82 -5.22 7.21
N LYS A 127 9.14 -5.35 7.03
CA LYS A 127 10.11 -4.32 7.49
C LYS A 127 10.01 -3.02 6.68
N ALA A 128 9.26 -3.00 5.59
CA ALA A 128 9.21 -1.87 4.69
C ALA A 128 8.31 -0.75 5.20
N ALA A 129 7.07 -1.08 5.63
CA ALA A 129 6.09 -0.08 6.03
C ALA A 129 4.81 -0.72 6.59
N ASP A 130 3.99 0.12 7.20
CA ASP A 130 2.59 -0.18 7.55
C ASP A 130 1.66 0.82 6.84
N SER A 131 0.45 0.37 6.48
CA SER A 131 -0.58 1.30 6.04
C SER A 131 -1.92 1.04 6.72
N LYS A 132 -2.70 2.09 6.86
CA LYS A 132 -4.09 2.09 7.31
C LYS A 132 -4.96 2.58 6.18
N ASN A 133 -6.05 1.89 5.90
CA ASN A 133 -6.98 2.28 4.85
C ASN A 133 -8.39 2.38 5.41
N LYS A 134 -9.13 3.38 4.93
CA LYS A 134 -10.58 3.52 5.11
C LYS A 134 -11.23 3.50 3.75
N TYR A 135 -12.34 2.80 3.61
CA TYR A 135 -13.03 2.71 2.33
C TYR A 135 -14.54 2.81 2.48
N LEU A 136 -15.18 3.21 1.39
CA LEU A 136 -16.61 3.17 1.18
C LEU A 136 -16.88 2.58 -0.20
N LEU A 137 -17.76 1.59 -0.27
CA LEU A 137 -18.25 0.99 -1.50
C LEU A 137 -19.77 1.05 -1.50
N VAL A 138 -20.36 1.64 -2.51
CA VAL A 138 -21.80 1.61 -2.73
C VAL A 138 -22.08 0.95 -4.07
N GLY A 139 -23.21 0.24 -4.15
CA GLY A 139 -23.60 -0.42 -5.38
C GLY A 139 -25.11 -0.63 -5.47
N ALA A 140 -25.57 -0.77 -6.69
CA ALA A 140 -26.93 -1.17 -6.98
C ALA A 140 -26.98 -2.11 -8.19
N ASP A 141 -27.85 -3.08 -8.13
CA ASP A 141 -28.09 -4.02 -9.22
C ASP A 141 -29.57 -4.26 -9.46
N ARG A 142 -29.84 -4.77 -10.63
CA ARG A 142 -31.17 -5.17 -11.06
C ARG A 142 -31.15 -6.59 -11.61
N ARG A 143 -32.19 -7.34 -11.31
CA ARG A 143 -32.45 -8.62 -11.97
C ARG A 143 -32.75 -8.40 -13.46
N ILE A 144 -31.98 -9.02 -14.34
CA ILE A 144 -32.07 -8.86 -15.79
C ILE A 144 -32.67 -10.09 -16.50
N SER A 145 -32.81 -11.24 -15.79
CA SER A 145 -33.43 -12.43 -16.36
C SER A 145 -34.15 -13.26 -15.31
N ALA A 146 -35.10 -14.11 -15.77
CA ALA A 146 -35.82 -15.06 -14.94
C ALA A 146 -34.93 -16.10 -14.25
N GLY A 147 -33.66 -16.26 -14.70
CA GLY A 147 -32.69 -17.19 -14.12
C GLY A 147 -31.88 -16.63 -12.94
N ASN A 148 -32.42 -15.64 -12.21
CA ASN A 148 -31.70 -14.98 -11.09
C ASN A 148 -30.34 -14.42 -11.47
N VAL A 149 -30.25 -13.82 -12.67
CA VAL A 149 -29.09 -13.08 -13.13
C VAL A 149 -29.27 -11.60 -12.82
N HIS A 150 -28.31 -11.01 -12.17
CA HIS A 150 -28.28 -9.60 -11.79
C HIS A 150 -27.09 -8.90 -12.45
N ALA A 151 -27.33 -7.67 -12.88
CA ALA A 151 -26.25 -6.77 -13.33
C ALA A 151 -26.29 -5.47 -12.53
N GLY A 152 -25.14 -4.99 -12.15
CA GLY A 152 -25.03 -3.84 -11.26
C GLY A 152 -23.81 -2.98 -11.51
N LEU A 153 -23.86 -1.80 -10.91
CA LEU A 153 -22.80 -0.81 -10.90
C LEU A 153 -22.36 -0.51 -9.46
N THR A 154 -21.13 -0.08 -9.32
CA THR A 154 -20.56 0.32 -8.03
C THR A 154 -19.79 1.63 -8.15
N LEU A 155 -19.76 2.36 -7.03
CA LEU A 155 -18.87 3.49 -6.80
C LEU A 155 -18.07 3.19 -5.53
N GLY A 156 -16.75 3.41 -5.59
CA GLY A 156 -15.84 3.18 -4.48
C GLY A 156 -14.97 4.39 -4.18
N TYR A 157 -14.66 4.56 -2.91
CA TYR A 157 -13.68 5.51 -2.43
C TYR A 157 -12.79 4.83 -1.40
N ASP A 158 -11.49 4.89 -1.61
CA ASP A 158 -10.45 4.36 -0.73
C ASP A 158 -9.48 5.48 -0.35
N ARG A 159 -9.07 5.51 0.93
CA ARG A 159 -8.01 6.38 1.42
C ARG A 159 -7.06 5.58 2.29
N ALA A 160 -5.85 5.38 1.80
CA ALA A 160 -4.75 4.78 2.54
C ALA A 160 -3.78 5.86 3.03
N SER A 161 -3.31 5.70 4.24
CA SER A 161 -2.17 6.45 4.78
C SER A 161 -1.20 5.46 5.40
N GLY A 162 0.09 5.70 5.24
CA GLY A 162 1.13 4.81 5.77
C GLY A 162 2.46 5.52 5.90
N ASP A 163 3.38 4.86 6.57
CA ASP A 163 4.77 5.31 6.64
C ASP A 163 5.61 4.66 5.51
N LEU A 164 6.74 5.27 5.22
CA LEU A 164 7.72 4.77 4.25
C LEU A 164 8.78 3.86 4.91
N GLY A 165 8.49 3.40 6.15
CA GLY A 165 9.36 2.58 6.97
C GLY A 165 10.51 3.35 7.62
N ALA A 166 10.97 2.87 8.80
CA ALA A 166 12.12 3.38 9.54
C ALA A 166 12.16 4.92 9.70
N ALA A 167 11.01 5.56 9.94
CA ALA A 167 10.85 7.02 10.04
C ALA A 167 11.25 7.81 8.77
N ALA A 168 11.28 7.14 7.60
CA ALA A 168 11.72 7.73 6.34
C ALA A 168 10.65 8.61 5.67
N GLY A 169 9.52 8.86 6.33
CA GLY A 169 8.44 9.68 5.83
C GLY A 169 7.10 8.98 5.78
N GLU A 170 6.13 9.56 5.09
CA GLU A 170 4.77 9.07 5.02
C GLU A 170 4.16 9.25 3.62
N PHE A 171 3.05 8.56 3.38
CA PHE A 171 2.26 8.75 2.18
C PHE A 171 0.77 8.81 2.46
N ASN A 172 0.05 9.52 1.61
CA ASN A 172 -1.40 9.53 1.55
C ASN A 172 -1.85 9.15 0.13
N LEU A 173 -2.56 8.04 0.01
CA LEU A 173 -3.07 7.53 -1.26
C LEU A 173 -4.59 7.57 -1.25
N LYS A 174 -5.19 8.13 -2.30
CA LYS A 174 -6.64 8.18 -2.53
C LYS A 174 -6.96 7.45 -3.82
N GLU A 175 -8.03 6.69 -3.81
CA GLU A 175 -8.57 6.05 -5.00
C GLU A 175 -10.08 6.28 -5.07
N THR A 176 -10.55 6.78 -6.20
CA THR A 176 -11.97 6.84 -6.55
C THR A 176 -12.22 5.85 -7.68
N SER A 177 -13.20 4.98 -7.53
CA SER A 177 -13.42 3.90 -8.50
C SER A 177 -14.87 3.77 -8.93
N VAL A 178 -15.04 3.25 -10.15
CA VAL A 178 -16.31 2.79 -10.70
C VAL A 178 -16.15 1.32 -11.08
N GLY A 179 -17.22 0.56 -10.94
CA GLY A 179 -17.21 -0.85 -11.31
C GLY A 179 -18.55 -1.29 -11.87
N ALA A 180 -18.53 -2.40 -12.58
CA ALA A 180 -19.70 -3.10 -13.05
C ALA A 180 -19.56 -4.59 -12.74
N TYR A 181 -20.67 -5.24 -12.50
CA TYR A 181 -20.68 -6.68 -12.26
C TYR A 181 -21.94 -7.34 -12.81
N VAL A 182 -21.81 -8.62 -13.09
CA VAL A 182 -22.90 -9.51 -13.39
C VAL A 182 -22.76 -10.76 -12.55
N GLY A 183 -23.84 -11.18 -11.91
CA GLY A 183 -23.85 -12.34 -11.05
C GLY A 183 -25.10 -13.20 -11.26
N LYS A 184 -24.93 -14.50 -11.02
CA LYS A 184 -26.02 -15.47 -11.00
C LYS A 184 -26.00 -16.19 -9.67
N LYS A 185 -27.17 -16.29 -9.05
CA LYS A 185 -27.41 -17.13 -7.88
C LYS A 185 -28.28 -18.32 -8.26
N ALA A 186 -27.91 -19.47 -7.77
CA ALA A 186 -28.69 -20.71 -7.82
C ALA A 186 -28.72 -21.34 -6.42
N ASP A 187 -29.57 -22.35 -6.23
CA ASP A 187 -29.67 -23.09 -4.95
C ASP A 187 -28.33 -23.71 -4.52
N GLN A 188 -27.54 -24.11 -5.52
CA GLN A 188 -26.23 -24.76 -5.34
C GLN A 188 -25.05 -23.78 -5.30
N GLY A 189 -25.27 -22.46 -5.27
CA GLY A 189 -24.18 -21.51 -5.19
C GLY A 189 -24.41 -20.21 -5.94
N ALA A 190 -23.33 -19.43 -6.07
CA ALA A 190 -23.33 -18.17 -6.80
C ALA A 190 -22.02 -18.01 -7.57
N ILE A 191 -22.11 -17.32 -8.71
CA ILE A 191 -20.95 -16.89 -9.50
C ILE A 191 -21.12 -15.43 -9.90
N MET A 192 -20.04 -14.69 -9.95
CA MET A 192 -20.04 -13.27 -10.30
C MET A 192 -18.77 -12.90 -11.06
N GLY A 193 -18.95 -12.25 -12.21
CA GLY A 193 -17.90 -11.56 -12.94
C GLY A 193 -17.98 -10.05 -12.70
N TYR A 194 -16.85 -9.38 -12.67
CA TYR A 194 -16.78 -7.95 -12.43
C TYR A 194 -15.60 -7.28 -13.15
N VAL A 195 -15.76 -5.99 -13.37
CA VAL A 195 -14.70 -5.09 -13.84
C VAL A 195 -14.69 -3.84 -12.98
N ARG A 196 -13.52 -3.25 -12.76
CA ARG A 196 -13.34 -2.04 -11.96
C ARG A 196 -12.27 -1.16 -12.58
N TYR A 197 -12.51 0.14 -12.55
CA TYR A 197 -11.54 1.19 -12.86
C TYR A 197 -11.42 2.13 -11.68
N GLY A 198 -10.20 2.37 -11.20
CA GLY A 198 -9.86 3.31 -10.14
C GLY A 198 -8.91 4.39 -10.62
N ARG A 199 -9.15 5.62 -10.20
CA ARG A 199 -8.25 6.76 -10.38
C ARG A 199 -7.50 6.99 -9.07
N LEU A 200 -6.17 6.98 -9.14
CA LEU A 200 -5.26 7.11 -8.02
C LEU A 200 -4.72 8.54 -7.90
N SER A 201 -4.49 8.98 -6.67
CA SER A 201 -3.73 10.19 -6.33
C SER A 201 -2.95 9.92 -5.05
N ALA A 202 -1.63 10.08 -5.10
CA ALA A 202 -0.71 9.87 -3.99
C ALA A 202 0.06 11.14 -3.67
N ASP A 203 0.10 11.52 -2.39
CA ASP A 203 0.99 12.53 -1.84
C ASP A 203 2.06 11.77 -1.02
N ILE A 204 3.32 12.11 -1.19
CA ILE A 204 4.46 11.36 -0.65
C ILE A 204 5.44 12.35 -0.04
N ASP A 205 5.75 12.17 1.24
CA ASP A 205 6.72 12.97 2.00
C ASP A 205 7.84 12.07 2.49
N ARG A 206 9.06 12.35 2.04
CA ARG A 206 10.26 11.61 2.42
C ARG A 206 11.06 12.41 3.43
N ASN A 207 11.33 11.83 4.62
CA ASN A 207 12.10 12.44 5.69
C ASN A 207 13.57 11.97 5.64
N ILE A 208 14.49 12.90 5.70
CA ILE A 208 15.92 12.69 5.55
C ILE A 208 16.64 13.32 6.71
N ALA A 209 17.34 12.51 7.51
CA ALA A 209 18.22 12.99 8.57
C ALA A 209 19.62 13.27 7.99
N LEU A 210 20.15 14.46 8.24
CA LEU A 210 21.46 14.92 7.80
C LEU A 210 22.18 15.61 8.98
N GLY A 211 22.92 14.85 9.77
CA GLY A 211 23.50 15.36 11.02
C GLY A 211 22.40 15.74 12.01
N ALA A 212 22.38 17.02 12.44
CA ALA A 212 21.31 17.57 13.28
C ALA A 212 20.07 18.02 12.49
N ALA A 213 20.19 18.18 11.16
CA ALA A 213 19.07 18.59 10.31
C ALA A 213 18.12 17.44 9.99
N ASN A 214 16.82 17.75 9.94
CA ASN A 214 15.81 16.93 9.34
C ASN A 214 15.20 17.66 8.14
N ARG A 215 15.17 17.00 7.00
CA ARG A 215 14.63 17.54 5.76
C ARG A 215 13.47 16.69 5.27
N THR A 216 12.42 17.34 4.78
CA THR A 216 11.31 16.66 4.11
C THR A 216 11.32 17.03 2.63
N GLU A 217 11.34 16.00 1.77
CA GLU A 217 11.16 16.13 0.34
C GLU A 217 9.76 15.62 -0.03
N SER A 218 8.95 16.48 -0.64
CA SER A 218 7.55 16.20 -0.94
C SER A 218 7.31 16.06 -2.43
N GLY A 219 6.42 15.14 -2.81
CA GLY A 219 6.00 14.98 -4.19
C GLY A 219 4.62 14.37 -4.31
N SER A 220 4.04 14.41 -5.50
CA SER A 220 2.73 13.81 -5.74
C SER A 220 2.70 13.06 -7.06
N SER A 221 1.92 11.98 -7.09
CA SER A 221 1.72 11.14 -8.27
C SER A 221 0.23 10.90 -8.50
N LYS A 222 -0.14 10.70 -9.75
CA LYS A 222 -1.48 10.26 -10.16
C LYS A 222 -1.38 8.93 -10.88
N GLY A 223 -2.52 8.24 -11.02
CA GLY A 223 -2.48 6.95 -11.70
C GLY A 223 -3.83 6.33 -11.93
N ALA A 224 -3.80 5.09 -12.36
CA ALA A 224 -4.98 4.30 -12.64
C ALA A 224 -4.80 2.86 -12.17
N HIS A 225 -5.91 2.24 -11.80
CA HIS A 225 -5.98 0.86 -11.35
C HIS A 225 -7.16 0.16 -12.05
N TYR A 226 -6.87 -0.95 -12.70
CA TYR A 226 -7.84 -1.79 -13.41
C TYR A 226 -7.92 -3.14 -12.74
N THR A 227 -9.13 -3.64 -12.55
CA THR A 227 -9.35 -5.00 -12.04
C THR A 227 -10.44 -5.65 -12.89
N ILE A 228 -10.22 -6.88 -13.32
CA ILE A 228 -11.23 -7.75 -13.91
C ILE A 228 -11.15 -9.11 -13.24
N GLY A 229 -12.29 -9.69 -12.89
CA GLY A 229 -12.26 -10.97 -12.21
C GLY A 229 -13.56 -11.71 -12.23
N VAL A 230 -13.48 -12.95 -11.76
CA VAL A 230 -14.60 -13.85 -11.51
C VAL A 230 -14.42 -14.49 -10.16
N GLN A 231 -15.52 -14.67 -9.45
CA GLN A 231 -15.52 -15.37 -8.17
C GLN A 231 -16.86 -16.09 -7.96
N GLY A 232 -16.83 -17.11 -7.13
CA GLY A 232 -18.03 -17.89 -6.86
C GLY A 232 -17.87 -18.83 -5.68
N ASN A 233 -18.99 -19.45 -5.36
CA ASN A 233 -19.06 -20.49 -4.36
C ASN A 233 -20.06 -21.55 -4.76
N LEU A 234 -19.86 -22.79 -4.29
CA LEU A 234 -20.78 -23.89 -4.42
C LEU A 234 -21.27 -24.35 -3.04
N VAL A 235 -22.47 -24.91 -2.99
CA VAL A 235 -23.01 -25.61 -1.83
C VAL A 235 -22.95 -27.11 -2.15
N LEU A 236 -22.10 -27.83 -1.44
CA LEU A 236 -21.95 -29.29 -1.59
C LEU A 236 -22.86 -30.05 -0.66
N GLY A 237 -23.25 -29.45 0.46
CA GLY A 237 -24.08 -30.13 1.44
C GLY A 237 -24.57 -29.20 2.55
N THR A 238 -25.36 -29.78 3.43
CA THR A 238 -25.88 -29.13 4.62
C THR A 238 -25.73 -30.06 5.83
N PHE A 239 -25.58 -29.48 7.02
CA PHE A 239 -25.62 -30.18 8.30
C PHE A 239 -26.37 -29.34 9.35
N ALA A 240 -26.42 -29.79 10.61
CA ALA A 240 -27.18 -29.17 11.68
C ALA A 240 -28.67 -28.98 11.31
N ASN A 241 -29.35 -30.03 10.85
CA ASN A 241 -30.74 -30.02 10.38
C ASN A 241 -30.97 -29.00 9.24
N GLY A 242 -30.04 -28.92 8.29
CA GLY A 242 -30.12 -28.02 7.14
C GLY A 242 -29.74 -26.56 7.41
N LYS A 243 -29.42 -26.21 8.67
CA LYS A 243 -29.15 -24.82 9.06
C LYS A 243 -27.75 -24.34 8.66
N VAL A 244 -26.83 -25.23 8.35
CA VAL A 244 -25.48 -24.87 7.93
C VAL A 244 -25.21 -25.44 6.54
N LYS A 245 -24.98 -24.54 5.56
CA LYS A 245 -24.52 -24.85 4.21
C LYS A 245 -23.02 -24.80 4.14
N HIS A 246 -22.39 -25.69 3.38
CA HIS A 246 -20.94 -25.69 3.22
C HIS A 246 -20.51 -26.05 1.80
N GLY A 247 -19.31 -25.62 1.42
CA GLY A 247 -18.72 -25.95 0.13
C GLY A 247 -17.55 -25.06 -0.27
N PRO A 248 -16.98 -25.26 -1.46
CA PRO A 248 -15.85 -24.51 -1.95
C PRO A 248 -16.24 -23.06 -2.26
N VAL A 249 -15.25 -22.18 -2.11
CA VAL A 249 -15.29 -20.78 -2.55
C VAL A 249 -13.99 -20.48 -3.26
N GLY A 250 -14.02 -19.69 -4.32
CA GLY A 250 -12.84 -19.32 -5.04
C GLY A 250 -13.05 -18.15 -5.99
N GLY A 251 -11.96 -17.67 -6.53
CA GLY A 251 -11.99 -16.57 -7.48
C GLY A 251 -10.66 -16.41 -8.19
N PHE A 252 -10.72 -15.65 -9.26
CA PHE A 252 -9.60 -15.27 -10.09
C PHE A 252 -9.76 -13.82 -10.49
N ALA A 253 -8.69 -13.03 -10.38
CA ALA A 253 -8.67 -11.65 -10.83
C ALA A 253 -7.36 -11.34 -11.55
N TYR A 254 -7.44 -10.52 -12.58
CA TYR A 254 -6.31 -9.81 -13.14
C TYR A 254 -6.37 -8.36 -12.69
N GLU A 255 -5.25 -7.87 -12.20
CA GLU A 255 -5.10 -6.50 -11.73
C GLU A 255 -3.94 -5.82 -12.45
N LYS A 256 -4.13 -4.53 -12.76
CA LYS A 256 -3.10 -3.69 -13.36
C LYS A 256 -3.17 -2.30 -12.77
N MET A 257 -2.09 -1.88 -12.13
CA MET A 257 -1.95 -0.57 -11.52
C MET A 257 -0.76 0.18 -12.13
N ARG A 258 -0.93 1.48 -12.32
CA ARG A 258 0.14 2.40 -12.67
C ARG A 258 -0.01 3.68 -11.85
N LEU A 259 1.08 4.07 -11.19
CA LEU A 259 1.31 5.43 -10.71
C LEU A 259 2.32 6.11 -11.62
N ASP A 260 2.07 7.33 -12.02
CA ASP A 260 2.97 8.10 -12.88
C ASP A 260 4.24 8.50 -12.13
N GLY A 261 5.31 8.74 -12.88
CA GLY A 261 6.53 9.29 -12.31
C GLY A 261 6.31 10.72 -11.81
N TYR A 262 7.13 11.15 -10.85
CA TYR A 262 7.06 12.49 -10.31
C TYR A 262 8.42 13.01 -9.89
N ASP A 263 8.53 14.31 -9.78
CA ASP A 263 9.67 15.02 -9.19
C ASP A 263 9.28 15.53 -7.82
N GLU A 264 10.19 15.42 -6.85
CA GLU A 264 10.09 16.12 -5.58
C GLU A 264 10.14 17.63 -5.80
N ALA A 265 9.39 18.38 -5.01
CA ALA A 265 9.20 19.83 -5.20
C ALA A 265 10.49 20.63 -4.94
N GLY A 266 11.37 20.14 -4.06
CA GLY A 266 12.64 20.76 -3.71
C GLY A 266 13.65 20.80 -4.86
N ASN A 267 14.70 21.61 -4.68
CA ASN A 267 15.91 21.65 -5.53
C ASN A 267 17.16 21.58 -4.65
N THR A 268 17.11 20.78 -3.62
CA THR A 268 18.21 20.56 -2.68
C THR A 268 19.08 19.39 -3.16
N SER A 269 20.21 19.17 -2.50
CA SER A 269 21.10 18.02 -2.77
C SER A 269 20.38 16.67 -2.67
N THR A 270 19.30 16.58 -1.89
CA THR A 270 18.52 15.35 -1.65
C THR A 270 17.29 15.18 -2.53
N SER A 271 16.91 16.20 -3.29
CA SER A 271 15.69 16.16 -4.12
C SER A 271 15.86 15.15 -5.26
N MET A 272 14.84 14.29 -5.44
CA MET A 272 14.87 13.17 -6.38
C MET A 272 13.72 13.24 -7.41
N SER A 273 13.94 12.57 -8.53
CA SER A 273 12.91 12.21 -9.51
C SER A 273 12.67 10.72 -9.45
N PHE A 274 11.40 10.31 -9.46
CA PHE A 274 10.99 8.91 -9.45
C PHE A 274 10.27 8.57 -10.75
N GLY A 275 10.59 7.41 -11.31
CA GLY A 275 9.90 6.86 -12.48
C GLY A 275 8.52 6.32 -12.13
N ALA A 276 7.73 6.03 -13.16
CA ALA A 276 6.42 5.42 -12.99
C ALA A 276 6.55 4.04 -12.31
N GLN A 277 5.60 3.75 -11.40
CA GLN A 277 5.45 2.45 -10.78
C GLN A 277 4.36 1.68 -11.50
N LYS A 278 4.63 0.46 -11.91
CA LYS A 278 3.66 -0.43 -12.53
C LYS A 278 3.64 -1.75 -11.77
N ARG A 279 2.44 -2.26 -11.56
CA ARG A 279 2.19 -3.59 -11.03
C ARG A 279 1.08 -4.23 -11.82
N GLU A 280 1.28 -5.47 -12.23
CA GLU A 280 0.25 -6.22 -12.91
C GLU A 280 0.39 -7.70 -12.64
N GLY A 281 -0.73 -8.42 -12.61
CA GLY A 281 -0.69 -9.87 -12.42
C GLY A 281 -2.03 -10.47 -12.10
N MET A 282 -1.98 -11.73 -11.76
CA MET A 282 -3.14 -12.56 -11.51
C MET A 282 -3.16 -12.97 -10.04
N VAL A 283 -4.31 -12.81 -9.41
CA VAL A 283 -4.58 -13.32 -8.07
C VAL A 283 -5.65 -14.41 -8.17
N ALA A 284 -5.31 -15.60 -7.73
CA ALA A 284 -6.24 -16.72 -7.65
C ALA A 284 -6.46 -17.13 -6.20
N SER A 285 -7.69 -17.53 -5.85
CA SER A 285 -8.00 -18.03 -4.52
C SER A 285 -8.86 -19.28 -4.60
N LEU A 286 -8.60 -20.22 -3.71
CA LEU A 286 -9.42 -21.41 -3.51
C LEU A 286 -9.52 -21.71 -2.02
N GLY A 287 -10.72 -22.01 -1.56
CA GLY A 287 -10.97 -22.25 -0.15
C GLY A 287 -12.27 -22.95 0.10
N TYR A 288 -12.67 -22.94 1.37
CA TYR A 288 -13.89 -23.55 1.84
C TYR A 288 -14.65 -22.61 2.75
N GLN A 289 -15.99 -22.65 2.64
CA GLN A 289 -16.88 -21.78 3.41
C GLN A 289 -17.95 -22.56 4.15
N LEU A 290 -18.38 -21.97 5.26
CA LEU A 290 -19.57 -22.34 6.03
C LEU A 290 -20.51 -21.15 6.08
N ARG A 291 -21.80 -21.37 5.92
CA ARG A 291 -22.86 -20.35 6.05
C ARG A 291 -23.99 -20.89 6.88
N GLY A 292 -24.26 -20.24 8.00
CA GLY A 292 -25.35 -20.60 8.91
C GLY A 292 -26.63 -19.82 8.63
N GLU A 293 -27.79 -20.40 8.97
CA GLU A 293 -29.11 -19.77 8.92
C GLU A 293 -29.80 -19.98 10.29
N PHE A 294 -29.62 -19.02 11.22
CA PHE A 294 -30.14 -19.08 12.58
C PHE A 294 -31.12 -17.92 12.84
N GLY A 295 -32.31 -18.05 12.26
CA GLY A 295 -33.32 -16.99 12.33
C GLY A 295 -32.85 -15.72 11.63
N LYS A 296 -32.75 -14.60 12.37
CA LYS A 296 -32.31 -13.32 11.83
C LYS A 296 -30.80 -13.22 11.63
N VAL A 297 -30.00 -14.13 12.19
CA VAL A 297 -28.56 -14.09 12.12
C VAL A 297 -28.04 -15.19 11.18
N LYS A 298 -27.27 -14.81 10.18
CA LYS A 298 -26.71 -15.68 9.16
C LYS A 298 -25.17 -15.57 9.21
N PRO A 299 -24.50 -16.28 10.15
CA PRO A 299 -23.05 -16.25 10.25
C PRO A 299 -22.40 -16.93 9.04
N TYR A 300 -21.19 -16.48 8.71
CA TYR A 300 -20.36 -17.11 7.71
C TYR A 300 -18.89 -17.15 8.16
N ALA A 301 -18.20 -18.19 7.70
CA ALA A 301 -16.75 -18.35 7.85
C ALA A 301 -16.17 -18.90 6.55
N SER A 302 -14.99 -18.47 6.17
CA SER A 302 -14.24 -19.10 5.08
C SER A 302 -12.74 -19.05 5.33
N LEU A 303 -12.05 -20.09 4.86
CA LEU A 303 -10.61 -20.17 4.82
C LEU A 303 -10.19 -20.45 3.38
N SER A 304 -9.33 -19.58 2.81
CA SER A 304 -8.90 -19.69 1.42
C SER A 304 -7.38 -19.54 1.34
N TYR A 305 -6.77 -20.29 0.43
CA TYR A 305 -5.41 -20.05 -0.01
C TYR A 305 -5.42 -19.13 -1.20
N GLU A 306 -4.53 -18.14 -1.20
CA GLU A 306 -4.37 -17.15 -2.26
C GLU A 306 -2.99 -17.32 -2.91
N VAL A 307 -2.98 -17.42 -4.23
CA VAL A 307 -1.78 -17.34 -5.07
C VAL A 307 -1.77 -15.96 -5.70
N ASP A 308 -0.77 -15.18 -5.39
CA ASP A 308 -0.61 -13.81 -5.88
C ASP A 308 0.61 -13.74 -6.81
N GLY A 309 0.35 -13.83 -8.11
CA GLY A 309 1.33 -13.73 -9.18
C GLY A 309 1.51 -12.31 -9.71
N THR A 310 1.34 -11.30 -8.85
CA THR A 310 1.54 -9.90 -9.23
C THR A 310 3.03 -9.59 -9.35
N ASP A 311 3.44 -9.17 -10.54
CA ASP A 311 4.76 -8.62 -10.81
C ASP A 311 4.77 -7.10 -10.64
N ALA A 312 5.95 -6.57 -10.32
CA ALA A 312 6.19 -5.15 -10.18
C ALA A 312 7.46 -4.75 -10.93
N ASP A 313 7.37 -3.69 -11.73
CA ASP A 313 8.55 -3.10 -12.36
C ASP A 313 9.52 -2.57 -11.29
N ASN A 314 10.82 -2.65 -11.59
CA ASN A 314 11.83 -1.99 -10.77
C ASN A 314 11.56 -0.49 -10.70
N ILE A 315 11.71 0.08 -9.50
CA ILE A 315 11.48 1.49 -9.26
C ILE A 315 12.72 2.26 -9.64
N LYS A 316 12.59 3.10 -10.66
CA LYS A 316 13.64 3.99 -11.14
C LYS A 316 13.65 5.28 -10.34
N ALA A 317 14.86 5.75 -9.98
CA ALA A 317 15.04 7.03 -9.33
C ALA A 317 16.38 7.68 -9.74
N ARG A 318 16.47 8.99 -9.58
CA ARG A 318 17.71 9.75 -9.73
C ARG A 318 17.64 10.99 -8.83
N LEU A 319 18.77 11.51 -8.43
CA LEU A 319 18.83 12.89 -7.92
C LEU A 319 18.45 13.86 -9.05
N LYS A 320 17.73 14.92 -8.73
CA LYS A 320 17.37 15.96 -9.74
C LYS A 320 18.60 16.59 -10.36
N SER A 321 19.68 16.73 -9.58
CA SER A 321 20.99 17.25 -10.03
C SER A 321 21.82 16.25 -10.85
N ALA A 322 21.46 14.94 -10.87
CA ALA A 322 22.21 13.90 -11.55
C ALA A 322 21.58 13.51 -12.90
N PRO A 323 22.37 13.29 -13.96
CA PRO A 323 21.83 12.92 -15.28
C PRO A 323 21.42 11.45 -15.36
N THR A 324 21.93 10.57 -14.50
CA THR A 324 21.72 9.13 -14.57
C THR A 324 20.76 8.63 -13.52
N SER A 325 19.91 7.68 -13.90
CA SER A 325 19.02 6.99 -12.98
C SER A 325 19.57 5.63 -12.55
N PHE A 326 19.12 5.17 -11.41
CA PHE A 326 19.31 3.81 -10.92
C PHE A 326 17.94 3.18 -10.61
N SER A 327 17.90 1.90 -10.32
CA SER A 327 16.65 1.21 -9.99
C SER A 327 16.85 0.24 -8.84
N THR A 328 15.76 0.02 -8.11
CA THR A 328 15.68 -0.95 -7.02
C THR A 328 14.47 -1.86 -7.27
N GLU A 329 14.56 -3.12 -6.87
CA GLU A 329 13.42 -4.03 -6.91
C GLU A 329 12.26 -3.48 -6.07
N ALA A 330 11.05 -3.55 -6.64
CA ALA A 330 9.84 -3.23 -5.91
C ALA A 330 9.51 -4.34 -4.90
N PRO A 331 8.76 -4.03 -3.81
CA PRO A 331 8.23 -5.07 -2.93
C PRO A 331 7.41 -6.09 -3.73
N LYS A 332 7.71 -7.38 -3.56
CA LYS A 332 7.02 -8.48 -4.27
C LYS A 332 5.73 -8.85 -3.56
N SER A 333 4.79 -9.40 -4.31
CA SER A 333 3.60 -10.04 -3.75
C SER A 333 3.92 -11.47 -3.31
N ASP A 334 3.21 -11.94 -2.28
CA ASP A 334 3.39 -13.26 -1.72
C ASP A 334 2.06 -14.01 -1.65
N ASN A 335 2.15 -15.34 -1.69
CA ASN A 335 1.03 -16.23 -1.43
C ASN A 335 0.63 -16.19 0.05
N GLY A 336 -0.60 -16.55 0.36
CA GLY A 336 -1.04 -16.57 1.75
C GLY A 336 -2.36 -17.26 1.97
N VAL A 337 -2.77 -17.29 3.23
CA VAL A 337 -4.05 -17.83 3.67
C VAL A 337 -4.92 -16.69 4.15
N ARG A 338 -6.19 -16.66 3.71
CA ARG A 338 -7.17 -15.68 4.15
C ARG A 338 -8.26 -16.35 4.98
N LEU A 339 -8.41 -15.91 6.21
CA LEU A 339 -9.55 -16.21 7.07
C LEU A 339 -10.55 -15.06 6.99
N LYS A 340 -11.82 -15.39 6.76
CA LYS A 340 -12.94 -14.45 6.75
C LYS A 340 -14.02 -14.93 7.69
N LEU A 341 -14.48 -14.07 8.58
CA LEU A 341 -15.56 -14.31 9.52
C LEU A 341 -16.56 -13.16 9.45
N GLY A 342 -17.85 -13.45 9.63
CA GLY A 342 -18.84 -12.40 9.67
C GLY A 342 -20.25 -12.92 9.85
N ALA A 343 -21.21 -12.00 9.77
CA ALA A 343 -22.63 -12.32 9.80
C ALA A 343 -23.43 -11.32 8.97
N GLN A 344 -24.49 -11.81 8.38
CA GLN A 344 -25.61 -11.01 7.90
C GLN A 344 -26.71 -11.08 8.93
N ILE A 345 -27.30 -9.94 9.27
CA ILE A 345 -28.36 -9.80 10.27
C ILE A 345 -29.57 -9.16 9.62
N ASP A 346 -30.68 -9.86 9.59
CA ASP A 346 -31.94 -9.35 9.02
C ASP A 346 -32.54 -8.31 9.99
N LEU A 347 -32.41 -7.02 9.63
CA LEU A 347 -32.97 -5.91 10.41
C LEU A 347 -34.47 -5.75 10.14
N ALA A 348 -34.89 -5.90 8.88
CA ALA A 348 -36.26 -5.85 8.41
C ALA A 348 -36.43 -6.85 7.26
N LYS A 349 -37.67 -7.01 6.74
CA LYS A 349 -38.01 -7.97 5.67
C LYS A 349 -37.06 -7.86 4.47
N ASN A 350 -36.63 -6.65 4.12
CA ASN A 350 -35.86 -6.38 2.92
C ASN A 350 -34.54 -5.63 3.22
N VAL A 351 -34.12 -5.51 4.48
CA VAL A 351 -32.92 -4.77 4.89
C VAL A 351 -32.06 -5.64 5.78
N ASN A 352 -30.80 -5.77 5.43
CA ASN A 352 -29.81 -6.54 6.17
C ASN A 352 -28.63 -5.68 6.57
N LEU A 353 -28.09 -5.97 7.74
CA LEU A 353 -26.78 -5.51 8.19
C LEU A 353 -25.74 -6.60 7.89
N VAL A 354 -24.60 -6.22 7.38
CA VAL A 354 -23.46 -7.13 7.12
C VAL A 354 -22.27 -6.66 7.97
N VAL A 355 -21.76 -7.55 8.81
CA VAL A 355 -20.55 -7.30 9.59
C VAL A 355 -19.50 -8.34 9.27
N GLY A 356 -18.24 -7.95 9.20
CA GLY A 356 -17.18 -8.89 8.88
C GLY A 356 -15.81 -8.48 9.37
N ALA A 357 -14.97 -9.48 9.53
CA ALA A 357 -13.55 -9.36 9.80
C ALA A 357 -12.78 -10.33 8.91
N GLU A 358 -11.63 -9.90 8.41
CA GLU A 358 -10.75 -10.72 7.59
C GLU A 358 -9.30 -10.54 8.05
N ARG A 359 -8.54 -11.61 7.91
CA ARG A 359 -7.09 -11.56 8.11
C ARG A 359 -6.37 -12.45 7.11
N THR A 360 -5.29 -11.94 6.53
CA THR A 360 -4.33 -12.74 5.76
C THR A 360 -3.15 -13.15 6.62
N PHE A 361 -2.62 -14.34 6.36
CA PHE A 361 -1.48 -14.94 7.04
C PHE A 361 -0.49 -15.50 6.01
N GLY A 362 0.77 -15.68 6.42
CA GLY A 362 1.80 -16.33 5.61
C GLY A 362 2.36 -15.47 4.49
N LYS A 363 2.00 -14.18 4.46
CA LYS A 363 2.61 -13.21 3.53
C LYS A 363 3.72 -12.45 4.26
N ASP A 364 4.90 -12.39 3.68
CA ASP A 364 6.00 -11.55 4.19
C ASP A 364 5.74 -10.07 3.91
N SER A 365 4.89 -9.79 2.91
CA SER A 365 4.48 -8.45 2.50
C SER A 365 2.99 -8.42 2.18
N GLY A 366 2.30 -7.38 2.65
CA GLY A 366 0.89 -7.19 2.34
C GLY A 366 -0.08 -8.00 3.19
N GLN A 367 0.28 -8.37 4.41
CA GLN A 367 -0.67 -8.95 5.37
C GLN A 367 -1.75 -7.95 5.73
N GLN A 368 -3.01 -8.35 5.56
CA GLN A 368 -4.14 -7.48 5.83
C GLN A 368 -4.97 -7.95 7.01
N THR A 369 -5.41 -6.99 7.83
CA THR A 369 -6.54 -7.15 8.75
C THR A 369 -7.60 -6.16 8.33
N VAL A 370 -8.82 -6.63 8.08
CA VAL A 370 -9.93 -5.81 7.58
C VAL A 370 -11.13 -5.97 8.49
N PHE A 371 -11.81 -4.87 8.79
CA PHE A 371 -13.12 -4.84 9.45
C PHE A 371 -14.08 -4.08 8.58
N ASN A 372 -15.31 -4.59 8.44
CA ASN A 372 -16.33 -3.94 7.64
C ASN A 372 -17.71 -3.98 8.29
N LEU A 373 -18.48 -2.97 7.94
CA LEU A 373 -19.88 -2.82 8.25
C LEU A 373 -20.61 -2.35 7.00
N GLY A 374 -21.70 -3.02 6.66
CA GLY A 374 -22.48 -2.62 5.51
C GLY A 374 -23.96 -2.92 5.69
N VAL A 375 -24.74 -2.33 4.81
CA VAL A 375 -26.19 -2.51 4.74
C VAL A 375 -26.55 -2.86 3.32
N ASP A 376 -27.47 -3.80 3.15
CA ASP A 376 -28.12 -4.07 1.88
C ASP A 376 -29.65 -3.96 1.99
N ALA A 377 -30.27 -3.50 0.92
CA ALA A 377 -31.71 -3.35 0.82
C ALA A 377 -32.21 -3.89 -0.53
N ARG A 378 -33.43 -4.47 -0.53
CA ARG A 378 -34.08 -5.06 -1.70
C ARG A 378 -35.45 -4.46 -1.88
N PHE A 379 -35.84 -4.16 -3.12
CA PHE A 379 -37.13 -3.52 -3.44
C PHE A 379 -37.55 -3.73 -4.89
#